data_66413c7f687c83d1dffb3d46f4f19e9c
#
_entry.id   66413c7f687c83d1dffb3d46f4f19e9c
#
_cell.length_a   1.000
_cell.length_b   1.000
_cell.length_c   1.000
_cell.angle_alpha   90.00
_cell.angle_beta   90.00
_cell.angle_gamma   90.00
#
_symmetry.space_group_name_H-M   'P 1'
#
loop_
_entity.id
_entity.type
_entity.pdbx_description
1 polymer ?
#
loop_
_entity_poly.entity_id
_entity_poly.type
_entity_poly.pdbx_seq_one_letter_code
_entity_poly.pdbx_strand_id
1 'polypeptide(L)'
;MVVGDFTQRQDDRVIEERKPINVDKDNLDEVLRNQNVSVDVTVPNRLSEDPDAEMRVSLKFDSVKDFTPENVARQVPELKKMLELREALVALKGPLGNVPAFRKAIETILEDEEQRKLVLGELRFEG
;
A
#
# COMPACT_ATOMS: atom_id res chain seq x y z
N MET A 1 0.81 12.60 -30.36
CA MET A 1 2.15 12.83 -29.77
C MET A 1 1.92 13.51 -28.44
N VAL A 2 2.44 12.96 -27.35
CA VAL A 2 2.41 13.56 -26.00
C VAL A 2 3.81 14.11 -25.75
N VAL A 3 3.91 15.37 -25.38
CA VAL A 3 5.17 16.04 -25.07
C VAL A 3 5.04 16.64 -23.67
N GLY A 4 5.94 16.28 -22.77
CA GLY A 4 5.98 16.80 -21.42
C GLY A 4 7.23 16.34 -20.69
N ASP A 5 7.58 17.05 -19.62
CA ASP A 5 8.60 16.59 -18.69
C ASP A 5 7.91 15.92 -17.50
N PHE A 6 8.08 14.60 -17.38
CA PHE A 6 7.45 13.78 -16.35
C PHE A 6 8.46 13.30 -15.30
N THR A 7 9.73 13.74 -15.38
CA THR A 7 10.81 13.24 -14.53
C THR A 7 11.13 14.14 -13.34
N GLN A 8 10.57 15.35 -13.28
CA GLN A 8 10.86 16.39 -12.28
C GLN A 8 12.36 16.73 -12.17
N ARG A 9 13.15 16.38 -13.19
CA ARG A 9 14.58 16.71 -13.23
C ARG A 9 14.78 18.08 -13.83
N GLN A 10 15.58 18.90 -13.17
CA GLN A 10 16.15 20.06 -13.81
C GLN A 10 17.26 19.61 -14.76
N ASP A 11 17.02 19.69 -16.05
CA ASP A 11 18.01 19.43 -17.09
C ASP A 11 18.31 20.75 -17.80
N ASP A 12 19.44 21.36 -17.47
CA ASP A 12 19.88 22.66 -18.01
C ASP A 12 20.35 22.58 -19.47
N ARG A 13 20.45 21.35 -20.02
CA ARG A 13 20.81 21.16 -21.43
C ARG A 13 19.69 21.60 -22.34
N VAL A 14 20.07 22.30 -23.41
CA VAL A 14 19.13 22.64 -24.50
C VAL A 14 18.61 21.37 -25.18
N ILE A 15 17.40 21.46 -25.74
CA ILE A 15 16.69 20.28 -26.31
C ILE A 15 17.53 19.58 -27.38
N GLU A 16 18.31 20.33 -28.16
CA GLU A 16 19.17 19.83 -29.23
C GLU A 16 20.32 18.94 -28.71
N GLU A 17 20.74 19.15 -27.49
CA GLU A 17 21.80 18.36 -26.83
C GLU A 17 21.25 17.10 -26.13
N ARG A 18 19.92 16.99 -25.98
CA ARG A 18 19.29 15.84 -25.33
C ARG A 18 19.23 14.67 -26.31
N LYS A 19 19.88 13.56 -25.94
CA LYS A 19 19.82 12.35 -26.74
C LYS A 19 18.55 11.57 -26.45
N PRO A 20 17.83 11.09 -27.48
CA PRO A 20 16.69 10.21 -27.28
C PRO A 20 17.15 8.89 -26.63
N ILE A 21 16.34 8.38 -25.71
CA ILE A 21 16.56 7.09 -25.07
C ILE A 21 15.74 6.06 -25.85
N ASN A 22 16.40 5.00 -26.33
CA ASN A 22 15.71 3.89 -26.95
C ASN A 22 15.04 3.05 -25.88
N VAL A 23 13.73 2.86 -25.99
CA VAL A 23 12.93 2.09 -25.02
C VAL A 23 12.27 0.95 -25.75
N ASP A 24 12.48 -0.26 -25.26
CA ASP A 24 11.83 -1.49 -25.70
C ASP A 24 11.28 -2.27 -24.48
N LYS A 25 10.64 -3.41 -24.74
CA LYS A 25 10.01 -4.22 -23.69
C LYS A 25 11.01 -4.83 -22.69
N ASP A 26 12.27 -4.98 -23.12
CA ASP A 26 13.28 -5.68 -22.35
C ASP A 26 14.08 -4.71 -21.47
N ASN A 27 14.19 -3.43 -21.88
CA ASN A 27 14.95 -2.41 -21.15
C ASN A 27 14.07 -1.38 -20.41
N LEU A 28 12.74 -1.45 -20.52
CA LEU A 28 11.82 -0.45 -19.95
C LEU A 28 12.02 -0.24 -18.43
N ASP A 29 12.15 -1.32 -17.66
CA ASP A 29 12.35 -1.22 -16.21
C ASP A 29 13.71 -0.59 -15.87
N GLU A 30 14.75 -0.86 -16.64
CA GLU A 30 16.06 -0.23 -16.49
C GLU A 30 15.99 1.27 -16.79
N VAL A 31 15.30 1.65 -17.86
CA VAL A 31 15.07 3.05 -18.20
C VAL A 31 14.29 3.78 -17.11
N LEU A 32 13.22 3.17 -16.55
CA LEU A 32 12.45 3.76 -15.45
C LEU A 32 13.33 4.00 -14.22
N ARG A 33 14.15 3.03 -13.82
CA ARG A 33 15.10 3.21 -12.70
C ARG A 33 16.08 4.34 -12.95
N ASN A 34 16.64 4.42 -14.16
CA ASN A 34 17.60 5.46 -14.53
C ASN A 34 16.94 6.85 -14.57
N GLN A 35 15.65 6.91 -14.85
CA GLN A 35 14.88 8.15 -14.85
C GLN A 35 14.49 8.60 -13.44
N ASN A 36 14.59 7.72 -12.40
CA ASN A 36 14.20 8.02 -11.01
C ASN A 36 12.82 8.68 -10.92
N VAL A 37 11.84 8.09 -11.59
CA VAL A 37 10.47 8.64 -11.63
C VAL A 37 9.87 8.58 -10.24
N SER A 38 9.46 9.72 -9.71
CA SER A 38 8.82 9.84 -8.39
C SER A 38 7.73 10.90 -8.43
N VAL A 39 6.78 10.79 -7.53
CA VAL A 39 5.72 11.78 -7.35
C VAL A 39 5.42 11.97 -5.87
N ASP A 40 5.33 13.23 -5.45
CA ASP A 40 4.86 13.64 -4.14
C ASP A 40 3.49 14.28 -4.29
N VAL A 41 2.48 13.68 -3.68
CA VAL A 41 1.10 14.17 -3.74
C VAL A 41 0.50 14.24 -2.34
N THR A 42 -0.39 15.19 -2.16
CA THR A 42 -1.24 15.27 -0.96
C THR A 42 -2.64 14.85 -1.36
N VAL A 43 -3.16 13.85 -0.64
CA VAL A 43 -4.48 13.27 -0.91
C VAL A 43 -5.35 13.31 0.34
N PRO A 44 -6.69 13.37 0.21
CA PRO A 44 -7.58 13.26 1.36
C PRO A 44 -7.36 11.94 2.10
N ASN A 45 -7.17 12.01 3.41
CA ASN A 45 -7.00 10.82 4.24
C ASN A 45 -8.34 10.18 4.58
N ARG A 46 -8.75 9.17 3.81
CA ARG A 46 -9.98 8.40 4.04
C ARG A 46 -9.89 7.37 5.16
N LEU A 47 -8.73 7.22 5.78
CA LEU A 47 -8.50 6.31 6.91
C LEU A 47 -8.65 7.03 8.26
N SER A 48 -8.68 8.36 8.26
CA SER A 48 -8.93 9.18 9.43
C SER A 48 -10.44 9.37 9.67
N GLU A 49 -10.82 9.52 10.93
CA GLU A 49 -12.18 9.96 11.31
C GLU A 49 -12.42 11.44 10.98
N ASP A 50 -11.35 12.23 10.83
CA ASP A 50 -11.42 13.63 10.43
C ASP A 50 -11.60 13.73 8.91
N PRO A 51 -12.73 14.30 8.43
CA PRO A 51 -13.02 14.41 7.00
C PRO A 51 -12.06 15.34 6.24
N ASP A 52 -11.42 16.28 6.95
CA ASP A 52 -10.51 17.27 6.38
C ASP A 52 -9.03 16.83 6.51
N ALA A 53 -8.78 15.65 7.07
CA ALA A 53 -7.43 15.12 7.18
C ALA A 53 -6.82 14.85 5.81
N GLU A 54 -5.57 15.28 5.64
CA GLU A 54 -4.77 15.05 4.45
C GLU A 54 -3.61 14.12 4.75
N MET A 55 -3.21 13.35 3.74
CA MET A 55 -2.06 12.46 3.82
C MET A 55 -1.09 12.80 2.69
N ARG A 56 0.18 13.04 3.04
CA ARG A 56 1.25 13.20 2.06
C ARG A 56 1.77 11.83 1.65
N VAL A 57 1.81 11.59 0.36
CA VAL A 57 2.24 10.33 -0.24
C VAL A 57 3.39 10.59 -1.19
N SER A 58 4.53 9.94 -0.94
CA SER A 58 5.71 9.93 -1.81
C SER A 58 5.81 8.56 -2.46
N LEU A 59 5.72 8.53 -3.79
CA LEU A 59 5.77 7.30 -4.58
C LEU A 59 6.99 7.32 -5.48
N LYS A 60 7.65 6.17 -5.60
CA LYS A 60 8.76 5.92 -6.52
C LYS A 60 8.41 4.78 -7.45
N PHE A 61 8.78 4.91 -8.73
CA PHE A 61 8.45 3.95 -9.77
C PHE A 61 9.73 3.49 -10.47
N ASP A 62 10.22 2.32 -10.07
CA ASP A 62 11.41 1.69 -10.64
C ASP A 62 11.05 0.65 -11.73
N SER A 63 9.78 0.25 -11.80
CA SER A 63 9.25 -0.70 -12.77
C SER A 63 7.78 -0.42 -13.09
N VAL A 64 7.29 -0.98 -14.18
CA VAL A 64 5.86 -0.91 -14.53
C VAL A 64 4.97 -1.56 -13.46
N LYS A 65 5.48 -2.55 -12.74
CA LYS A 65 4.75 -3.22 -11.65
C LYS A 65 4.49 -2.31 -10.46
N ASP A 66 5.29 -1.27 -10.26
CA ASP A 66 5.14 -0.34 -9.14
C ASP A 66 3.88 0.53 -9.27
N PHE A 67 3.29 0.60 -10.46
CA PHE A 67 2.00 1.25 -10.69
C PHE A 67 0.79 0.39 -10.27
N THR A 68 1.00 -0.86 -9.85
CA THR A 68 -0.12 -1.68 -9.36
C THR A 68 -0.62 -1.16 -8.01
N PRO A 69 -1.94 -1.24 -7.73
CA PRO A 69 -2.51 -0.76 -6.47
C PRO A 69 -1.83 -1.37 -5.24
N GLU A 70 -1.44 -2.64 -5.31
CA GLU A 70 -0.76 -3.32 -4.21
C GLU A 70 0.63 -2.74 -3.94
N ASN A 71 1.44 -2.50 -4.98
CA ASN A 71 2.77 -1.94 -4.82
C ASN A 71 2.72 -0.46 -4.41
N VAL A 72 1.75 0.30 -4.90
CA VAL A 72 1.47 1.65 -4.41
C VAL A 72 1.12 1.63 -2.92
N ALA A 73 0.22 0.73 -2.50
CA ALA A 73 -0.15 0.62 -1.09
C ALA A 73 1.02 0.22 -0.18
N ARG A 74 1.97 -0.59 -0.67
CA ARG A 74 3.18 -0.97 0.08
C ARG A 74 4.16 0.19 0.31
N GLN A 75 4.10 1.23 -0.53
CA GLN A 75 4.94 2.42 -0.37
C GLN A 75 4.36 3.43 0.63
N VAL A 76 3.05 3.36 0.92
CA VAL A 76 2.37 4.24 1.86
C VAL A 76 2.33 3.58 3.25
N PRO A 77 2.96 4.16 4.29
CA PRO A 77 3.12 3.50 5.60
C PRO A 77 1.81 3.04 6.24
N GLU A 78 0.75 3.86 6.15
CA GLU A 78 -0.56 3.55 6.72
C GLU A 78 -1.21 2.36 5.99
N LEU A 79 -1.17 2.36 4.66
CA LEU A 79 -1.72 1.28 3.85
C LEU A 79 -0.89 -0.01 3.99
N LYS A 80 0.44 0.12 4.11
CA LYS A 80 1.34 -1.02 4.34
C LYS A 80 0.97 -1.76 5.62
N LYS A 81 0.74 -1.04 6.73
CA LYS A 81 0.30 -1.65 7.99
C LYS A 81 -1.00 -2.43 7.84
N MET A 82 -1.95 -1.91 7.05
CA MET A 82 -3.21 -2.61 6.78
C MET A 82 -3.02 -3.87 5.94
N LEU A 83 -2.12 -3.83 4.96
CA LEU A 83 -1.75 -5.02 4.18
C LEU A 83 -1.10 -6.08 5.06
N GLU A 84 -0.15 -5.72 5.92
CA GLU A 84 0.50 -6.61 6.86
C GLU A 84 -0.51 -7.24 7.83
N LEU A 85 -1.44 -6.45 8.36
CA LEU A 85 -2.52 -6.95 9.22
C LEU A 85 -3.42 -7.94 8.46
N ARG A 86 -3.80 -7.62 7.23
CA ARG A 86 -4.57 -8.52 6.37
C ARG A 86 -3.84 -9.84 6.12
N GLU A 87 -2.57 -9.78 5.79
CA GLU A 87 -1.74 -10.97 5.57
C GLU A 87 -1.66 -11.84 6.84
N ALA A 88 -1.46 -11.22 8.01
CA ALA A 88 -1.46 -11.91 9.30
C ALA A 88 -2.80 -12.61 9.59
N LEU A 89 -3.92 -11.92 9.37
CA LEU A 89 -5.26 -12.49 9.55
C LEU A 89 -5.53 -13.64 8.58
N VAL A 90 -5.09 -13.53 7.33
CA VAL A 90 -5.21 -14.62 6.35
C VAL A 90 -4.36 -15.81 6.76
N ALA A 91 -3.14 -15.59 7.25
CA ALA A 91 -2.27 -16.65 7.75
C ALA A 91 -2.86 -17.38 8.97
N LEU A 92 -3.52 -16.65 9.88
CA LEU A 92 -4.20 -17.22 11.03
C LEU A 92 -5.46 -18.01 10.65
N LYS A 93 -6.17 -17.60 9.61
CA LYS A 93 -7.42 -18.23 9.16
C LYS A 93 -7.24 -19.71 8.83
N GLY A 94 -6.11 -20.09 8.21
CA GLY A 94 -5.83 -21.47 7.80
C GLY A 94 -5.69 -22.42 9.01
N PRO A 95 -4.70 -22.21 9.91
CA PRO A 95 -4.49 -23.05 11.10
C PRO A 95 -5.68 -23.05 12.06
N LEU A 96 -6.26 -21.87 12.34
CA LEU A 96 -7.35 -21.73 13.33
C LEU A 96 -8.67 -22.29 12.80
N GLY A 97 -8.94 -22.17 11.50
CA GLY A 97 -10.15 -22.74 10.88
C GLY A 97 -10.17 -24.27 10.89
N ASN A 98 -9.00 -24.92 11.02
CA ASN A 98 -8.85 -26.38 11.02
C ASN A 98 -8.77 -26.96 12.44
N VAL A 99 -8.77 -26.16 13.49
CA VAL A 99 -8.79 -26.63 14.87
C VAL A 99 -10.23 -26.67 15.38
N PRO A 100 -10.85 -27.86 15.52
CA PRO A 100 -12.25 -27.99 15.96
C PRO A 100 -12.53 -27.33 17.31
N ALA A 101 -11.56 -27.38 18.23
CA ALA A 101 -11.66 -26.74 19.54
C ALA A 101 -11.75 -25.21 19.44
N PHE A 102 -10.97 -24.58 18.53
CA PHE A 102 -11.02 -23.14 18.32
C PHE A 102 -12.33 -22.69 17.69
N ARG A 103 -12.82 -23.45 16.69
CA ARG A 103 -14.11 -23.18 16.06
C ARG A 103 -15.24 -23.23 17.08
N LYS A 104 -15.26 -24.25 17.94
CA LYS A 104 -16.25 -24.42 18.98
C LYS A 104 -16.17 -23.30 20.03
N ALA A 105 -14.96 -22.86 20.41
CA ALA A 105 -14.77 -21.73 21.32
C ALA A 105 -15.31 -20.43 20.73
N ILE A 106 -15.06 -20.15 19.44
CA ILE A 106 -15.60 -18.97 18.73
C ILE A 106 -17.13 -19.04 18.64
N GLU A 107 -17.71 -20.20 18.31
CA GLU A 107 -19.17 -20.41 18.28
C GLU A 107 -19.79 -20.11 19.66
N THR A 108 -19.19 -20.61 20.73
CA THR A 108 -19.64 -20.36 22.13
C THR A 108 -19.59 -18.86 22.48
N ILE A 109 -18.50 -18.16 22.12
CA ILE A 109 -18.35 -16.71 22.36
C ILE A 109 -19.36 -15.90 21.57
N LEU A 110 -19.72 -16.34 20.34
CA LEU A 110 -20.71 -15.66 19.51
C LEU A 110 -22.14 -15.86 20.03
N GLU A 111 -22.44 -16.98 20.66
CA GLU A 111 -23.74 -17.29 21.26
C GLU A 111 -23.96 -16.58 22.60
N ASP A 112 -22.90 -16.28 23.35
CA ASP A 112 -22.95 -15.63 24.66
C ASP A 112 -22.62 -14.13 24.54
N GLU A 113 -23.64 -13.28 24.70
CA GLU A 113 -23.47 -11.81 24.64
C GLU A 113 -22.58 -11.23 25.74
N GLU A 114 -22.52 -11.86 26.91
CA GLU A 114 -21.67 -11.39 28.01
C GLU A 114 -20.19 -11.69 27.75
N GLN A 115 -19.89 -12.88 27.23
CA GLN A 115 -18.53 -13.26 26.87
C GLN A 115 -18.03 -12.43 25.66
N ARG A 116 -18.90 -12.12 24.71
CA ARG A 116 -18.58 -11.23 23.61
C ARG A 116 -18.15 -9.84 24.09
N LYS A 117 -18.86 -9.27 25.06
CA LYS A 117 -18.51 -7.97 25.65
C LYS A 117 -17.18 -8.00 26.40
N LEU A 118 -16.88 -9.08 27.12
CA LEU A 118 -15.61 -9.26 27.81
C LEU A 118 -14.44 -9.32 26.83
N VAL A 119 -14.51 -10.15 25.79
CA VAL A 119 -13.45 -10.28 24.78
C VAL A 119 -13.25 -8.97 24.01
N LEU A 120 -14.33 -8.27 23.65
CA LEU A 120 -14.24 -6.94 23.02
C LEU A 120 -13.69 -5.87 23.97
N GLY A 121 -13.92 -6.01 25.27
CA GLY A 121 -13.34 -5.15 26.30
C GLY A 121 -11.83 -5.34 26.42
N GLU A 122 -11.35 -6.58 26.45
CA GLU A 122 -9.92 -6.91 26.51
C GLU A 122 -9.16 -6.43 25.27
N LEU A 123 -9.73 -6.61 24.07
CA LEU A 123 -9.14 -6.13 22.81
C LEU A 123 -9.03 -4.60 22.72
N ARG A 124 -9.81 -3.86 23.50
CA ARG A 124 -9.72 -2.38 23.56
C ARG A 124 -8.65 -1.86 24.51
N PHE A 125 -8.12 -2.70 25.41
CA PHE A 125 -7.12 -2.28 26.41
C PHE A 125 -5.67 -2.47 25.96
N GLU A 126 -5.42 -3.14 24.82
CA GLU A 126 -4.07 -3.32 24.25
C GLU A 126 -3.77 -2.37 23.07
N GLY A 127 -4.47 -1.26 22.93
CA GLY A 127 -4.25 -0.25 21.91
C GLY A 127 -3.70 1.07 22.46
#